data_84f6f7dccba7c38cb9f60e1ebe114afc
#
_entry.id   84f6f7dccba7c38cb9f60e1ebe114afc
#
_cell.length_a   1.000
_cell.length_b   1.000
_cell.length_c   1.000
_cell.angle_alpha   90.00
_cell.angle_beta   90.00
_cell.angle_gamma   90.00
#
_symmetry.space_group_name_H-M   'P 1'
#
loop_
_entity.id
_entity.type
_entity.pdbx_description
1 polymer ?
#
loop_
_entity_poly.entity_id
_entity_poly.type
_entity_poly.pdbx_seq_one_letter_code
_entity_poly.pdbx_strand_id
1 'polypeptide(L)'
;MLPRTTARPGDTAGRRPARPAARPPRSGRRRALLAAGLAGVLLLALPVTDSVARGLAEGRLADRISERQTNLAGRPDVSIEGLPFLLQAARDTYPEVRVRADATTDRGSRVKADVTLDNVTREGDGFKADSASARFTAPYSSLGDGPDGDTRISDAGNGQLLIRRSVLGAPVVLTAGVELHDGVVSLRPTAASVAGRTLDPASPLIAQALARQTRSLPELPLGLRPAGVSVGADGVTVTARAEDVRQV
;
A
#
# COMPACT_ATOMS: atom_id res chain seq x y z
N MET A 1 -14.40 71.66 94.48
CA MET A 1 -13.21 71.23 95.27
C MET A 1 -12.27 70.48 94.35
N LEU A 2 -11.10 70.97 94.33
CA LEU A 2 -9.92 70.68 93.43
C LEU A 2 -9.45 69.23 93.60
N PRO A 3 -8.37 68.93 92.93
CA PRO A 3 -8.03 68.53 91.54
C PRO A 3 -7.20 67.18 91.50
N ARG A 4 -6.73 66.74 90.35
CA ARG A 4 -5.34 66.32 90.10
C ARG A 4 -5.25 65.53 88.81
N THR A 5 -4.64 66.20 87.88
CA THR A 5 -3.45 65.93 87.05
C THR A 5 -2.71 64.63 87.40
N THR A 6 -2.44 63.79 86.37
CA THR A 6 -1.09 63.31 86.11
C THR A 6 -1.11 62.51 84.78
N ALA A 7 -0.41 63.03 83.86
CA ALA A 7 0.86 62.51 83.20
C ALA A 7 0.71 61.25 82.36
N ARG A 8 0.86 61.50 81.14
CA ARG A 8 1.28 60.57 80.01
C ARG A 8 2.74 60.19 80.21
N PRO A 9 3.14 59.01 79.98
CA PRO A 9 4.30 58.85 79.11
C PRO A 9 4.20 57.69 78.12
N GLY A 10 4.85 57.93 76.94
CA GLY A 10 5.82 57.12 76.35
C GLY A 10 5.34 56.13 75.26
N ASP A 11 5.23 56.63 74.08
CA ASP A 11 5.25 55.95 72.82
C ASP A 11 6.59 55.26 72.66
N THR A 12 6.69 53.94 72.68
CA THR A 12 7.80 53.18 72.22
C THR A 12 7.37 52.30 71.06
N ALA A 13 7.54 52.84 69.86
CA ALA A 13 7.40 52.12 68.59
C ALA A 13 8.35 50.95 68.57
N GLY A 14 7.86 49.74 68.83
CA GLY A 14 8.55 48.51 68.58
C GLY A 14 8.67 48.26 67.08
N ARG A 15 9.85 48.57 66.50
CA ARG A 15 10.24 48.13 65.20
C ARG A 15 10.21 46.60 65.15
N ARG A 16 9.21 46.03 64.45
CA ARG A 16 9.26 44.62 64.07
C ARG A 16 10.39 44.43 63.08
N PRO A 17 11.31 43.47 63.28
CA PRO A 17 12.33 43.16 62.30
C PRO A 17 11.66 42.57 61.05
N ALA A 18 12.01 43.14 59.90
CA ALA A 18 11.60 42.61 58.60
C ALA A 18 12.09 41.16 58.44
N ARG A 19 11.19 40.23 58.24
CA ARG A 19 11.49 38.86 57.86
C ARG A 19 12.25 38.89 56.56
N PRO A 20 13.45 38.25 56.47
CA PRO A 20 14.16 38.13 55.22
C PRO A 20 13.29 37.30 54.24
N ALA A 21 13.02 37.86 53.04
CA ALA A 21 12.39 37.16 51.95
C ALA A 21 13.16 35.87 51.61
N ALA A 22 12.52 34.74 51.84
CA ALA A 22 13.06 33.43 51.50
C ALA A 22 13.33 33.40 49.96
N ARG A 23 14.58 33.36 49.56
CA ARG A 23 14.99 33.14 48.18
C ARG A 23 14.49 31.77 47.75
N PRO A 24 13.75 31.64 46.63
CA PRO A 24 13.30 30.32 46.15
C PRO A 24 14.52 29.44 45.88
N PRO A 25 14.43 28.13 46.23
CA PRO A 25 15.58 27.23 46.06
C PRO A 25 15.91 27.06 44.58
N ARG A 26 17.15 27.47 44.22
CA ARG A 26 17.71 27.36 42.84
C ARG A 26 17.78 25.91 42.30
N SER A 27 17.49 24.91 43.15
CA SER A 27 17.50 23.49 42.78
C SER A 27 16.33 23.05 41.88
N GLY A 28 15.16 23.74 41.91
CA GLY A 28 13.98 23.41 41.12
C GLY A 28 14.21 23.66 39.63
N ARG A 29 14.88 24.74 39.25
CA ARG A 29 15.12 25.06 37.84
C ARG A 29 16.04 24.05 37.14
N ARG A 30 17.10 23.58 37.82
CA ARG A 30 18.00 22.56 37.25
C ARG A 30 17.30 21.21 37.08
N ARG A 31 16.46 20.81 38.03
CA ARG A 31 15.65 19.59 37.92
C ARG A 31 14.59 19.72 36.81
N ALA A 32 13.94 20.88 36.64
CA ALA A 32 13.02 21.15 35.54
C ALA A 32 13.71 21.13 34.18
N LEU A 33 14.93 21.69 34.05
CA LEU A 33 15.70 21.65 32.81
C LEU A 33 16.19 20.24 32.46
N LEU A 34 16.62 19.46 33.48
CA LEU A 34 16.98 18.05 33.28
C LEU A 34 15.77 17.20 32.90
N ALA A 35 14.60 17.42 33.52
CA ALA A 35 13.36 16.74 33.15
C ALA A 35 12.89 17.12 31.73
N ALA A 36 12.99 18.41 31.36
CA ALA A 36 12.67 18.87 30.01
C ALA A 36 13.65 18.32 28.95
N GLY A 37 14.95 18.24 29.29
CA GLY A 37 15.96 17.63 28.43
C GLY A 37 15.72 16.14 28.24
N LEU A 38 15.42 15.40 29.30
CA LEU A 38 15.10 13.98 29.25
C LEU A 38 13.81 13.71 28.46
N ALA A 39 12.77 14.52 28.67
CA ALA A 39 11.53 14.45 27.88
C ALA A 39 11.77 14.76 26.40
N GLY A 40 12.61 15.73 26.07
CA GLY A 40 13.00 16.05 24.71
C GLY A 40 13.76 14.91 24.02
N VAL A 41 14.69 14.26 24.72
CA VAL A 41 15.41 13.08 24.20
C VAL A 41 14.46 11.89 24.00
N LEU A 42 13.53 11.64 24.92
CA LEU A 42 12.52 10.62 24.80
C LEU A 42 11.59 10.88 23.61
N LEU A 43 11.13 12.12 23.42
CA LEU A 43 10.28 12.51 22.28
C LEU A 43 10.97 12.37 20.92
N LEU A 44 12.29 12.57 20.87
CA LEU A 44 13.10 12.36 19.65
C LEU A 44 13.47 10.89 19.43
N ALA A 45 13.58 10.09 20.49
CA ALA A 45 13.90 8.66 20.37
C ALA A 45 12.70 7.82 19.93
N LEU A 46 11.47 8.18 20.32
CA LEU A 46 10.25 7.44 19.98
C LEU A 46 10.05 7.22 18.47
N PRO A 47 10.15 8.22 17.58
CA PRO A 47 9.95 8.01 16.15
C PRO A 47 11.04 7.15 15.51
N VAL A 48 12.26 7.18 16.04
CA VAL A 48 13.36 6.36 15.53
C VAL A 48 13.13 4.88 15.90
N THR A 49 12.77 4.60 17.15
CA THR A 49 12.46 3.22 17.59
C THR A 49 11.22 2.67 16.87
N ASP A 50 10.22 3.48 16.64
CA ASP A 50 9.01 3.12 15.90
C ASP A 50 9.33 2.74 14.44
N SER A 51 10.15 3.54 13.75
CA SER A 51 10.58 3.30 12.38
C SER A 51 11.43 2.03 12.24
N VAL A 52 12.36 1.80 13.19
CA VAL A 52 13.19 0.59 13.20
C VAL A 52 12.33 -0.65 13.46
N ALA A 53 11.42 -0.59 14.42
CA ALA A 53 10.51 -1.71 14.73
C ALA A 53 9.61 -2.05 13.53
N ARG A 54 9.10 -1.03 12.82
CA ARG A 54 8.33 -1.19 11.59
C ARG A 54 9.15 -1.90 10.53
N GLY A 55 10.34 -1.39 10.18
CA GLY A 55 11.18 -1.97 9.14
C GLY A 55 11.57 -3.43 9.43
N LEU A 56 11.77 -3.80 10.70
CA LEU A 56 12.00 -5.18 11.11
C LEU A 56 10.75 -6.06 10.92
N ALA A 57 9.56 -5.53 11.19
CA ALA A 57 8.31 -6.26 11.01
C ALA A 57 8.00 -6.47 9.52
N GLU A 58 8.14 -5.43 8.70
CA GLU A 58 8.00 -5.48 7.24
C GLU A 58 8.97 -6.49 6.61
N GLY A 59 10.23 -6.47 7.04
CA GLY A 59 11.24 -7.42 6.60
C GLY A 59 10.87 -8.88 6.92
N ARG A 60 10.44 -9.16 8.16
CA ARG A 60 10.02 -10.52 8.56
C ARG A 60 8.78 -10.99 7.80
N LEU A 61 7.83 -10.07 7.53
CA LEU A 61 6.64 -10.40 6.76
C LEU A 61 7.00 -10.70 5.30
N ALA A 62 7.88 -9.90 4.69
CA ALA A 62 8.40 -10.15 3.35
C ALA A 62 9.08 -11.52 3.24
N ASP A 63 9.89 -11.91 4.23
CA ASP A 63 10.57 -13.21 4.27
C ASP A 63 9.55 -14.36 4.35
N ARG A 64 8.54 -14.26 5.22
CA ARG A 64 7.47 -15.26 5.33
C ARG A 64 6.64 -15.39 4.05
N ILE A 65 6.35 -14.29 3.36
CA ILE A 65 5.66 -14.32 2.08
C ILE A 65 6.53 -15.04 1.04
N SER A 66 7.83 -14.73 0.98
CA SER A 66 8.77 -15.38 0.07
C SER A 66 8.88 -16.90 0.30
N GLU A 67 8.84 -17.33 1.56
CA GLU A 67 8.89 -18.75 1.93
C GLU A 67 7.62 -19.52 1.52
N ARG A 68 6.46 -18.86 1.59
CA ARG A 68 5.16 -19.50 1.27
C ARG A 68 4.79 -19.43 -0.21
N GLN A 69 5.34 -18.50 -0.97
CA GLN A 69 5.00 -18.24 -2.37
C GLN A 69 6.20 -18.53 -3.27
N THR A 70 6.19 -19.68 -3.92
CA THR A 70 7.29 -20.15 -4.77
C THR A 70 7.32 -19.50 -6.16
N ASN A 71 6.25 -18.82 -6.56
CA ASN A 71 6.10 -18.16 -7.86
C ASN A 71 6.52 -16.68 -7.86
N LEU A 72 7.06 -16.17 -6.75
CA LEU A 72 7.60 -14.81 -6.69
C LEU A 72 8.95 -14.73 -7.43
N ALA A 73 9.13 -13.67 -8.22
CA ALA A 73 10.36 -13.39 -8.94
C ALA A 73 11.36 -12.57 -8.10
N GLY A 74 11.25 -12.62 -6.76
CA GLY A 74 12.11 -11.91 -5.83
C GLY A 74 11.43 -11.69 -4.49
N ARG A 75 12.13 -10.97 -3.60
CA ARG A 75 11.58 -10.61 -2.29
C ARG A 75 10.49 -9.54 -2.46
N PRO A 76 9.29 -9.73 -1.91
CA PRO A 76 8.24 -8.72 -1.98
C PRO A 76 8.61 -7.48 -1.14
N ASP A 77 8.13 -6.32 -1.55
CA ASP A 77 8.15 -5.09 -0.79
C ASP A 77 6.87 -5.00 0.05
N VAL A 78 7.04 -4.94 1.36
CA VAL A 78 5.93 -4.87 2.32
C VAL A 78 6.00 -3.55 3.04
N SER A 79 4.90 -2.83 3.09
CA SER A 79 4.75 -1.57 3.82
C SER A 79 3.55 -1.65 4.78
N ILE A 80 3.78 -1.29 6.03
CA ILE A 80 2.75 -1.19 7.07
C ILE A 80 2.50 0.29 7.32
N GLU A 81 1.32 0.77 6.93
CA GLU A 81 0.98 2.18 7.00
C GLU A 81 0.42 2.58 8.38
N GLY A 82 0.48 3.88 8.66
CA GLY A 82 -0.01 4.46 9.92
C GLY A 82 1.08 4.63 10.98
N LEU A 83 0.81 5.53 11.94
CA LEU A 83 1.70 5.90 13.04
C LEU A 83 0.91 5.96 14.36
N PRO A 84 1.50 5.67 15.51
CA PRO A 84 2.79 4.97 15.68
C PRO A 84 2.65 3.46 15.46
N PHE A 85 3.65 2.84 14.84
CA PHE A 85 3.67 1.39 14.55
C PHE A 85 3.62 0.54 15.83
N LEU A 86 4.39 0.91 16.85
CA LEU A 86 4.45 0.18 18.12
C LEU A 86 3.08 0.09 18.80
N LEU A 87 2.24 1.12 18.67
CA LEU A 87 0.88 1.10 19.20
C LEU A 87 -0.03 0.15 18.41
N GLN A 88 0.14 0.11 17.09
CA GLN A 88 -0.56 -0.83 16.21
C GLN A 88 -0.16 -2.27 16.54
N ALA A 89 1.14 -2.52 16.69
CA ALA A 89 1.69 -3.83 17.06
C ALA A 89 1.23 -4.29 18.46
N ALA A 90 1.10 -3.37 19.42
CA ALA A 90 0.57 -3.68 20.75
C ALA A 90 -0.93 -4.01 20.76
N ARG A 91 -1.66 -3.60 19.73
CA ARG A 91 -3.08 -3.88 19.55
C ARG A 91 -3.34 -4.99 18.53
N ASP A 92 -2.30 -5.52 17.89
CA ASP A 92 -2.38 -6.46 16.77
C ASP A 92 -3.32 -5.99 15.64
N THR A 93 -3.42 -4.66 15.44
CA THR A 93 -4.32 -4.06 14.46
C THR A 93 -3.58 -3.03 13.64
N TYR A 94 -3.60 -3.18 12.31
CA TYR A 94 -2.89 -2.35 11.35
C TYR A 94 -3.90 -1.75 10.37
N PRO A 95 -3.97 -0.40 10.23
CA PRO A 95 -4.93 0.26 9.37
C PRO A 95 -4.81 -0.16 7.91
N GLU A 96 -3.59 -0.26 7.40
CA GLU A 96 -3.32 -0.66 6.03
C GLU A 96 -1.99 -1.42 5.95
N VAL A 97 -1.99 -2.53 5.22
CA VAL A 97 -0.78 -3.29 4.85
C VAL A 97 -0.75 -3.41 3.33
N ARG A 98 0.33 -2.94 2.73
CA ARG A 98 0.55 -3.02 1.28
C ARG A 98 1.68 -3.98 0.96
N VAL A 99 1.45 -4.81 -0.05
CA VAL A 99 2.43 -5.79 -0.54
C VAL A 99 2.60 -5.59 -2.04
N ARG A 100 3.82 -5.32 -2.48
CA ARG A 100 4.20 -5.27 -3.88
C ARG A 100 5.14 -6.41 -4.20
N ALA A 101 4.85 -7.12 -5.28
CA ALA A 101 5.66 -8.26 -5.69
C ALA A 101 5.69 -8.40 -7.21
N ASP A 102 6.80 -8.88 -7.71
CA ASP A 102 6.88 -9.43 -9.06
C ASP A 102 6.65 -10.95 -8.97
N ALA A 103 5.71 -11.46 -9.74
CA ALA A 103 5.35 -12.87 -9.76
C ALA A 103 5.45 -13.43 -11.18
N THR A 104 5.65 -14.72 -11.27
CA THR A 104 5.59 -15.46 -12.53
C THR A 104 4.36 -16.35 -12.51
N THR A 105 3.53 -16.26 -13.53
CA THR A 105 2.38 -17.15 -13.71
C THR A 105 2.83 -18.55 -14.08
N ASP A 106 1.95 -19.54 -13.97
CA ASP A 106 2.21 -20.94 -14.39
C ASP A 106 2.65 -21.08 -15.86
N ARG A 107 2.38 -20.06 -16.67
CA ARG A 107 2.79 -19.99 -18.07
C ARG A 107 4.11 -19.25 -18.31
N GLY A 108 4.82 -18.87 -17.25
CA GLY A 108 6.08 -18.15 -17.31
C GLY A 108 5.94 -16.63 -17.56
N SER A 109 4.72 -16.09 -17.62
CA SER A 109 4.49 -14.66 -17.83
C SER A 109 4.75 -13.89 -16.54
N ARG A 110 5.50 -12.80 -16.62
CA ARG A 110 5.73 -11.89 -15.47
C ARG A 110 4.51 -11.02 -15.22
N VAL A 111 4.17 -10.85 -13.96
CA VAL A 111 3.07 -10.00 -13.51
C VAL A 111 3.53 -9.24 -12.29
N LYS A 112 3.27 -7.94 -12.27
CA LYS A 112 3.43 -7.10 -11.06
C LYS A 112 2.13 -7.16 -10.26
N ALA A 113 2.24 -7.52 -9.00
CA ALA A 113 1.13 -7.52 -8.05
C ALA A 113 1.30 -6.38 -7.04
N ASP A 114 0.26 -5.59 -6.84
CA ASP A 114 0.15 -4.58 -5.77
C ASP A 114 -1.13 -4.91 -5.00
N VAL A 115 -1.00 -5.37 -3.77
CA VAL A 115 -2.10 -5.80 -2.91
C VAL A 115 -2.15 -4.90 -1.70
N THR A 116 -3.30 -4.34 -1.42
CA THR A 116 -3.58 -3.53 -0.22
C THR A 116 -4.63 -4.24 0.62
N LEU A 117 -4.35 -4.39 1.89
CA LEU A 117 -5.23 -4.94 2.90
C LEU A 117 -5.61 -3.83 3.88
N ASP A 118 -6.89 -3.64 4.14
CA ASP A 118 -7.40 -2.62 5.05
C ASP A 118 -7.85 -3.23 6.36
N ASN A 119 -7.57 -2.54 7.47
CA ASN A 119 -7.92 -2.92 8.84
C ASN A 119 -7.51 -4.37 9.18
N VAL A 120 -6.21 -4.64 9.03
CA VAL A 120 -5.65 -5.97 9.27
C VAL A 120 -5.53 -6.21 10.77
N THR A 121 -6.12 -7.30 11.24
CA THR A 121 -6.00 -7.78 12.63
C THR A 121 -5.35 -9.14 12.64
N ARG A 122 -4.39 -9.34 13.51
CA ARG A 122 -3.74 -10.63 13.70
C ARG A 122 -4.69 -11.61 14.40
N GLU A 123 -4.86 -12.79 13.85
CA GLU A 123 -5.62 -13.90 14.45
C GLU A 123 -4.75 -15.16 14.53
N GLY A 124 -4.18 -15.45 15.70
CA GLY A 124 -3.27 -16.59 15.88
C GLY A 124 -2.04 -16.50 14.96
N ASP A 125 -1.85 -17.50 14.12
CA ASP A 125 -0.77 -17.54 13.12
C ASP A 125 -1.17 -16.89 11.78
N GLY A 126 -2.44 -16.51 11.63
CA GLY A 126 -3.00 -15.88 10.45
C GLY A 126 -3.38 -14.42 10.66
N PHE A 127 -4.26 -13.93 9.80
CA PHE A 127 -4.81 -12.60 9.89
C PHE A 127 -6.23 -12.53 9.35
N LYS A 128 -6.95 -11.49 9.79
CA LYS A 128 -8.20 -11.02 9.22
C LYS A 128 -7.99 -9.62 8.67
N ALA A 129 -8.62 -9.29 7.53
CA ALA A 129 -8.71 -7.93 7.02
C ALA A 129 -10.16 -7.64 6.62
N ASP A 130 -10.60 -6.39 6.81
CA ASP A 130 -11.97 -5.99 6.44
C ASP A 130 -12.14 -6.00 4.93
N SER A 131 -11.13 -5.57 4.20
CA SER A 131 -11.10 -5.62 2.74
C SER A 131 -9.70 -5.90 2.19
N ALA A 132 -9.66 -6.40 0.96
CA ALA A 132 -8.48 -6.50 0.15
C ALA A 132 -8.74 -5.93 -1.23
N SER A 133 -7.82 -5.14 -1.74
CA SER A 133 -7.78 -4.68 -3.12
C SER A 133 -6.46 -5.06 -3.76
N ALA A 134 -6.50 -5.46 -5.03
CA ALA A 134 -5.31 -5.86 -5.75
C ALA A 134 -5.29 -5.31 -7.17
N ARG A 135 -4.08 -5.02 -7.68
CA ARG A 135 -3.77 -4.74 -9.08
C ARG A 135 -2.74 -5.74 -9.55
N PHE A 136 -3.06 -6.40 -10.64
CA PHE A 136 -2.17 -7.32 -11.32
C PHE A 136 -1.87 -6.75 -12.70
N THR A 137 -0.65 -6.27 -12.93
CA THR A 137 -0.24 -5.67 -14.21
C THR A 137 0.68 -6.62 -14.96
N ALA A 138 0.23 -7.07 -16.12
CA ALA A 138 1.02 -7.84 -17.06
C ALA A 138 1.67 -6.89 -18.07
N PRO A 139 2.99 -6.70 -18.04
CA PRO A 139 3.67 -5.84 -19.01
C PRO A 139 3.56 -6.43 -20.43
N TYR A 140 3.57 -5.58 -21.43
CA TYR A 140 3.41 -6.00 -22.83
C TYR A 140 4.42 -7.05 -23.30
N SER A 141 5.65 -6.99 -22.77
CA SER A 141 6.68 -8.00 -23.01
C SER A 141 6.29 -9.41 -22.56
N SER A 142 5.43 -9.52 -21.54
CA SER A 142 4.95 -10.80 -21.02
C SER A 142 3.70 -11.32 -21.75
N LEU A 143 3.03 -10.48 -22.51
CA LEU A 143 1.79 -10.83 -23.22
C LEU A 143 2.06 -11.34 -24.65
N GLY A 144 3.19 -10.95 -25.23
CA GLY A 144 3.58 -11.28 -26.61
C GLY A 144 4.27 -12.63 -26.81
N ASP A 145 4.66 -13.30 -25.72
CA ASP A 145 5.40 -14.57 -25.77
C ASP A 145 4.45 -15.76 -26.07
N GLY A 146 3.86 -15.75 -27.26
CA GLY A 146 3.22 -16.95 -27.80
C GLY A 146 4.29 -17.94 -28.30
N PRO A 147 3.94 -19.23 -28.50
CA PRO A 147 4.89 -20.26 -28.94
C PRO A 147 5.63 -19.95 -30.26
N ASP A 148 5.15 -18.98 -31.03
CA ASP A 148 5.71 -18.59 -32.31
C ASP A 148 6.54 -17.29 -32.26
N GLY A 149 6.69 -16.61 -31.13
CA GLY A 149 7.56 -15.42 -30.93
C GLY A 149 7.24 -14.17 -31.76
N ASP A 150 6.32 -14.25 -32.72
CA ASP A 150 6.04 -13.23 -33.72
C ASP A 150 4.93 -12.22 -33.32
N THR A 151 4.38 -12.34 -32.13
CA THR A 151 3.29 -11.46 -31.68
C THR A 151 3.86 -10.30 -30.85
N ARG A 152 3.65 -9.07 -31.29
CA ARG A 152 3.98 -7.85 -30.55
C ARG A 152 2.73 -7.18 -30.06
N ILE A 153 2.64 -6.95 -28.75
CA ILE A 153 1.53 -6.25 -28.11
C ILE A 153 2.04 -4.93 -27.56
N SER A 154 1.28 -3.87 -27.74
CA SER A 154 1.59 -2.53 -27.24
C SER A 154 0.30 -1.75 -26.96
N ASP A 155 0.43 -0.61 -26.31
CA ASP A 155 -0.65 0.35 -26.15
C ASP A 155 -1.01 0.97 -27.52
N ALA A 156 -2.31 0.98 -27.85
CA ALA A 156 -2.84 1.70 -29.01
C ALA A 156 -3.37 3.09 -28.63
N GLY A 157 -3.35 3.45 -27.32
CA GLY A 157 -4.04 4.60 -26.77
C GLY A 157 -5.53 4.30 -26.51
N ASN A 158 -6.18 5.21 -25.77
CA ASN A 158 -7.61 5.14 -25.45
C ASN A 158 -8.06 3.82 -24.77
N GLY A 159 -7.17 3.17 -24.01
CA GLY A 159 -7.48 1.91 -23.34
C GLY A 159 -7.57 0.70 -24.27
N GLN A 160 -6.92 0.74 -25.41
CA GLN A 160 -6.92 -0.32 -26.41
C GLN A 160 -5.54 -0.93 -26.60
N LEU A 161 -5.51 -2.20 -26.96
CA LEU A 161 -4.30 -2.93 -27.34
C LEU A 161 -4.07 -2.85 -28.85
N LEU A 162 -2.82 -2.69 -29.23
CA LEU A 162 -2.34 -2.86 -30.58
C LEU A 162 -1.56 -4.18 -30.66
N ILE A 163 -2.11 -5.12 -31.40
CA ILE A 163 -1.53 -6.45 -31.61
C ILE A 163 -1.01 -6.54 -33.03
N ARG A 164 0.27 -6.80 -33.18
CA ARG A 164 0.92 -7.02 -34.48
C ARG A 164 1.46 -8.44 -34.54
N ARG A 165 1.16 -9.14 -35.61
CA ARG A 165 1.64 -10.51 -35.86
C ARG A 165 1.90 -10.71 -37.34
N SER A 166 2.89 -11.54 -37.66
CA SER A 166 3.07 -12.03 -39.04
C SER A 166 2.37 -13.38 -39.18
N VAL A 167 1.56 -13.54 -40.21
CA VAL A 167 0.89 -14.81 -40.54
C VAL A 167 1.20 -15.15 -41.99
N LEU A 168 1.91 -16.25 -42.21
CA LEU A 168 2.39 -16.66 -43.55
C LEU A 168 3.10 -15.53 -44.29
N GLY A 169 3.92 -14.74 -43.59
CA GLY A 169 4.65 -13.59 -44.14
C GLY A 169 3.83 -12.32 -44.33
N ALA A 170 2.51 -12.36 -44.14
CA ALA A 170 1.65 -11.18 -44.19
C ALA A 170 1.51 -10.49 -42.84
N PRO A 171 1.75 -9.17 -42.75
CA PRO A 171 1.54 -8.44 -41.49
C PRO A 171 0.04 -8.34 -41.18
N VAL A 172 -0.32 -8.76 -39.96
CA VAL A 172 -1.64 -8.62 -39.39
C VAL A 172 -1.56 -7.60 -38.25
N VAL A 173 -2.39 -6.58 -38.29
CA VAL A 173 -2.52 -5.56 -37.23
C VAL A 173 -3.93 -5.53 -36.74
N LEU A 174 -4.09 -5.65 -35.43
CA LEU A 174 -5.38 -5.63 -34.75
C LEU A 174 -5.34 -4.60 -33.64
N THR A 175 -6.35 -3.74 -33.57
CA THR A 175 -6.63 -2.89 -32.41
C THR A 175 -7.85 -3.47 -31.70
N ALA A 176 -7.76 -3.64 -30.39
CA ALA A 176 -8.83 -4.23 -29.59
C ALA A 176 -8.95 -3.61 -28.20
N GLY A 177 -10.15 -3.40 -27.74
CA GLY A 177 -10.45 -3.18 -26.33
C GLY A 177 -10.35 -4.50 -25.54
N VAL A 178 -10.15 -4.39 -24.25
CA VAL A 178 -10.13 -5.53 -23.31
C VAL A 178 -11.37 -5.45 -22.44
N GLU A 179 -12.12 -6.54 -22.34
CA GLU A 179 -13.32 -6.63 -21.54
C GLU A 179 -13.20 -7.78 -20.53
N LEU A 180 -13.79 -7.58 -19.37
CA LEU A 180 -13.86 -8.57 -18.30
C LEU A 180 -15.34 -8.91 -18.03
N HIS A 181 -15.70 -10.17 -18.19
CA HIS A 181 -17.02 -10.70 -17.85
C HIS A 181 -16.85 -12.01 -17.08
N ASP A 182 -17.44 -12.10 -15.90
CA ASP A 182 -17.45 -13.31 -15.06
C ASP A 182 -16.08 -13.96 -14.89
N GLY A 183 -15.03 -13.14 -14.66
CA GLY A 183 -13.65 -13.61 -14.52
C GLY A 183 -13.00 -14.05 -15.84
N VAL A 184 -13.65 -13.82 -16.97
CA VAL A 184 -13.12 -14.11 -18.30
C VAL A 184 -12.69 -12.82 -18.97
N VAL A 185 -11.44 -12.75 -19.37
CA VAL A 185 -10.87 -11.65 -20.17
C VAL A 185 -11.03 -11.96 -21.64
N SER A 186 -11.67 -11.07 -22.39
CA SER A 186 -11.90 -11.16 -23.82
C SER A 186 -11.39 -9.90 -24.54
N LEU A 187 -11.12 -10.05 -25.84
CA LEU A 187 -10.69 -8.96 -26.71
C LEU A 187 -11.85 -8.57 -27.62
N ARG A 188 -12.18 -7.29 -27.63
CA ARG A 188 -13.17 -6.71 -28.55
C ARG A 188 -12.44 -5.95 -29.67
N PRO A 189 -12.45 -6.45 -30.91
CA PRO A 189 -11.78 -5.81 -32.01
C PRO A 189 -12.45 -4.48 -32.38
N THR A 190 -11.65 -3.45 -32.60
CA THR A 190 -12.10 -2.12 -33.03
C THR A 190 -11.57 -1.73 -34.39
N ALA A 191 -10.40 -2.26 -34.78
CA ALA A 191 -9.84 -2.11 -36.12
C ALA A 191 -8.99 -3.33 -36.46
N ALA A 192 -8.96 -3.71 -37.71
CA ALA A 192 -8.17 -4.82 -38.21
C ALA A 192 -7.62 -4.53 -39.61
N SER A 193 -6.39 -4.99 -39.88
CA SER A 193 -5.82 -4.97 -41.24
C SER A 193 -4.93 -6.18 -41.46
N VAL A 194 -4.86 -6.64 -42.71
CA VAL A 194 -3.99 -7.71 -43.19
C VAL A 194 -3.29 -7.24 -44.45
N ALA A 195 -1.98 -7.33 -44.48
CA ALA A 195 -1.12 -6.84 -45.59
C ALA A 195 -1.47 -5.42 -46.05
N GLY A 196 -1.80 -4.53 -45.07
CA GLY A 196 -2.19 -3.13 -45.28
C GLY A 196 -3.63 -2.91 -45.76
N ARG A 197 -4.42 -3.95 -45.98
CA ARG A 197 -5.85 -3.84 -46.31
C ARG A 197 -6.69 -3.88 -45.04
N THR A 198 -7.55 -2.90 -44.91
CA THR A 198 -8.53 -2.84 -43.77
C THR A 198 -9.54 -3.96 -43.92
N LEU A 199 -9.81 -4.64 -42.81
CA LEU A 199 -10.85 -5.66 -42.70
C LEU A 199 -11.93 -5.14 -41.74
N ASP A 200 -13.15 -5.63 -41.96
CA ASP A 200 -14.22 -5.41 -40.98
C ASP A 200 -13.85 -6.13 -39.66
N PRO A 201 -13.66 -5.39 -38.56
CA PRO A 201 -13.34 -6.00 -37.27
C PRO A 201 -14.44 -6.93 -36.75
N ALA A 202 -15.70 -6.76 -37.19
CA ALA A 202 -16.82 -7.63 -36.86
C ALA A 202 -16.90 -8.90 -37.71
N SER A 203 -15.97 -9.09 -38.66
CA SER A 203 -15.98 -10.27 -39.55
C SER A 203 -15.87 -11.58 -38.74
N PRO A 204 -16.57 -12.65 -39.15
CA PRO A 204 -16.54 -13.95 -38.48
C PRO A 204 -15.14 -14.54 -38.33
N LEU A 205 -14.24 -14.25 -39.29
CA LEU A 205 -12.83 -14.70 -39.23
C LEU A 205 -12.07 -14.08 -38.06
N ILE A 206 -12.25 -12.78 -37.82
CA ILE A 206 -11.59 -12.08 -36.72
C ILE A 206 -12.24 -12.53 -35.39
N ALA A 207 -13.56 -12.59 -35.32
CA ALA A 207 -14.28 -13.08 -34.16
C ALA A 207 -13.83 -14.49 -33.74
N GLN A 208 -13.71 -15.42 -34.70
CA GLN A 208 -13.23 -16.78 -34.45
C GLN A 208 -11.78 -16.83 -34.00
N ALA A 209 -10.90 -16.01 -34.59
CA ALA A 209 -9.50 -15.91 -34.18
C ALA A 209 -9.35 -15.39 -32.74
N LEU A 210 -10.16 -14.41 -32.35
CA LEU A 210 -10.15 -13.82 -31.01
C LEU A 210 -10.85 -14.69 -29.95
N ALA A 211 -11.86 -15.45 -30.32
CA ALA A 211 -12.51 -16.39 -29.41
C ALA A 211 -11.50 -17.41 -28.82
N ARG A 212 -10.47 -17.76 -29.58
CA ARG A 212 -9.37 -18.62 -29.13
C ARG A 212 -8.41 -17.90 -28.17
N GLN A 213 -8.45 -16.59 -28.08
CA GLN A 213 -7.63 -15.75 -27.19
C GLN A 213 -8.33 -15.39 -25.88
N THR A 214 -9.58 -15.81 -25.72
CA THR A 214 -10.33 -15.65 -24.47
C THR A 214 -9.61 -16.37 -23.33
N ARG A 215 -9.41 -15.70 -22.21
CA ARG A 215 -8.67 -16.23 -21.06
C ARG A 215 -9.52 -16.16 -19.79
N SER A 216 -9.75 -17.30 -19.19
CA SER A 216 -10.23 -17.33 -17.81
C SER A 216 -9.08 -16.93 -16.88
N LEU A 217 -9.36 -16.02 -15.96
CA LEU A 217 -8.41 -15.70 -14.91
C LEU A 217 -8.33 -16.89 -13.94
N PRO A 218 -7.13 -17.23 -13.46
CA PRO A 218 -6.99 -18.22 -12.41
C PRO A 218 -7.68 -17.76 -11.13
N GLU A 219 -7.92 -18.67 -10.23
CA GLU A 219 -8.36 -18.33 -8.88
C GLU A 219 -7.30 -17.44 -8.21
N LEU A 220 -7.73 -16.25 -7.77
CA LEU A 220 -6.84 -15.28 -7.16
C LEU A 220 -6.68 -15.56 -5.67
N PRO A 221 -5.50 -15.30 -5.09
CA PRO A 221 -5.26 -15.48 -3.67
C PRO A 221 -6.21 -14.61 -2.83
N LEU A 222 -6.35 -14.93 -1.55
CA LEU A 222 -7.14 -14.17 -0.57
C LEU A 222 -8.65 -14.06 -0.92
N GLY A 223 -9.18 -14.92 -1.77
CA GLY A 223 -10.57 -14.84 -2.21
C GLY A 223 -10.88 -13.62 -3.08
N LEU A 224 -9.86 -12.98 -3.65
CA LEU A 224 -10.00 -11.82 -4.53
C LEU A 224 -10.83 -12.18 -5.76
N ARG A 225 -11.83 -11.34 -6.05
CA ARG A 225 -12.67 -11.45 -7.26
C ARG A 225 -12.30 -10.37 -8.25
N PRO A 226 -12.07 -10.71 -9.52
CA PRO A 226 -11.81 -9.72 -10.56
C PRO A 226 -12.94 -8.70 -10.64
N ALA A 227 -12.60 -7.41 -10.61
CA ALA A 227 -13.54 -6.30 -10.61
C ALA A 227 -13.46 -5.44 -11.88
N GLY A 228 -12.35 -5.51 -12.60
CA GLY A 228 -12.16 -4.74 -13.82
C GLY A 228 -10.86 -5.07 -14.53
N VAL A 229 -10.77 -4.66 -15.79
CA VAL A 229 -9.57 -4.73 -16.60
C VAL A 229 -9.35 -3.40 -17.30
N SER A 230 -8.10 -2.98 -17.43
CA SER A 230 -7.71 -1.77 -18.14
C SER A 230 -6.40 -1.95 -18.90
N VAL A 231 -6.24 -1.17 -19.94
CA VAL A 231 -5.02 -1.09 -20.75
C VAL A 231 -4.38 0.27 -20.51
N GLY A 232 -3.09 0.29 -20.23
CA GLY A 232 -2.33 1.52 -19.97
C GLY A 232 -0.88 1.39 -20.46
N ALA A 233 -0.08 2.42 -20.24
CA ALA A 233 1.30 2.49 -20.72
C ALA A 233 2.17 1.32 -20.25
N ASP A 234 1.93 0.80 -19.03
CA ASP A 234 2.74 -0.26 -18.42
C ASP A 234 2.30 -1.68 -18.81
N GLY A 235 1.14 -1.83 -19.44
CA GLY A 235 0.57 -3.14 -19.79
C GLY A 235 -0.93 -3.25 -19.56
N VAL A 236 -1.40 -4.47 -19.41
CA VAL A 236 -2.79 -4.79 -19.06
C VAL A 236 -2.89 -4.99 -17.56
N THR A 237 -3.78 -4.26 -16.93
CA THR A 237 -4.01 -4.31 -15.48
C THR A 237 -5.38 -4.90 -15.18
N VAL A 238 -5.40 -5.93 -14.37
CA VAL A 238 -6.61 -6.50 -13.76
C VAL A 238 -6.70 -5.97 -12.33
N THR A 239 -7.84 -5.42 -11.97
CA THR A 239 -8.17 -5.05 -10.59
C THR A 239 -9.05 -6.13 -9.97
N ALA A 240 -8.83 -6.41 -8.69
CA ALA A 240 -9.62 -7.39 -7.95
C ALA A 240 -9.89 -6.89 -6.53
N ARG A 241 -10.95 -7.38 -5.90
CA ARG A 241 -11.37 -7.02 -4.55
C ARG A 241 -11.89 -8.22 -3.79
N ALA A 242 -11.76 -8.18 -2.48
CA ALA A 242 -12.40 -9.10 -1.56
C ALA A 242 -12.80 -8.33 -0.29
N GLU A 243 -13.82 -8.82 0.39
CA GLU A 243 -14.25 -8.36 1.72
C GLU A 243 -14.15 -9.51 2.69
N ASP A 244 -14.04 -9.21 3.99
CA ASP A 244 -13.92 -10.21 5.07
C ASP A 244 -12.83 -11.27 4.80
N VAL A 245 -11.63 -10.81 4.42
CA VAL A 245 -10.50 -11.67 4.10
C VAL A 245 -9.97 -12.32 5.36
N ARG A 246 -9.81 -13.65 5.33
CA ARG A 246 -9.19 -14.42 6.41
C ARG A 246 -8.16 -15.37 5.84
N GLN A 247 -7.02 -15.45 6.51
CA GLN A 247 -6.01 -16.43 6.22
C GLN A 247 -5.54 -17.07 7.53
N VAL A 248 -5.60 -18.37 7.58
CA VAL A 248 -5.20 -19.20 8.72
C VAL A 248 -3.80 -19.77 8.48
#